data_23a03487b632ba9d3d33e93863489e5b
#
_entry.id   23a03487b632ba9d3d33e93863489e5b
#
_cell.length_a   1.000
_cell.length_b   1.000
_cell.length_c   1.000
_cell.angle_alpha   90.00
_cell.angle_beta   90.00
_cell.angle_gamma   90.00
#
_symmetry.space_group_name_H-M   'P 1'
#
loop_
_entity.id
_entity.type
_entity.pdbx_description
1 polymer ?
#
loop_
_entity_poly.entity_id
_entity_poly.type
_entity_poly.pdbx_seq_one_letter_code
_entity_poly.pdbx_strand_id
1 'polypeptide(L)'
;MSILVNSTTRVITQGMTGKTGAYHTRACRAYANADNFVAGVNPRKAGTDMDGIPIFGTVAEAKNATGANASVIYVPPAGAAAAILEAVEAQLDLVVCITEGIPVLDMLRVKSRMRELGSKTLLLGPNCPGLITPEEMKI
;
A
#
# COMPACT_ATOMS: atom_id res chain seq x y z
N MET A 1 8.38 -13.44 15.91
CA MET A 1 9.00 -12.10 15.90
C MET A 1 9.01 -11.61 14.47
N SER A 2 8.43 -10.46 14.20
CA SER A 2 8.37 -9.86 12.86
C SER A 2 9.37 -8.71 12.73
N ILE A 3 9.82 -8.46 11.49
CA ILE A 3 10.76 -7.37 11.22
C ILE A 3 10.02 -6.16 10.64
N LEU A 4 9.18 -6.36 9.62
CA LEU A 4 8.55 -5.27 8.88
C LEU A 4 7.05 -5.11 9.17
N VAL A 5 6.34 -6.20 9.38
CA VAL A 5 4.88 -6.20 9.60
C VAL A 5 4.49 -7.11 10.74
N ASN A 6 3.47 -6.72 11.51
CA ASN A 6 2.93 -7.48 12.64
C ASN A 6 1.44 -7.17 12.83
N SER A 7 0.83 -7.72 13.86
CA SER A 7 -0.58 -7.52 14.18
C SER A 7 -1.00 -6.07 14.40
N THR A 8 -0.05 -5.16 14.67
CA THR A 8 -0.33 -3.72 14.84
C THR A 8 -0.17 -2.89 13.55
N THR A 9 0.34 -3.50 12.48
CA THR A 9 0.51 -2.81 11.19
C THR A 9 -0.85 -2.43 10.60
N ARG A 10 -1.00 -1.19 10.15
CA ARG A 10 -2.22 -0.63 9.56
C ARG A 10 -1.99 -0.31 8.10
N VAL A 11 -2.68 -1.03 7.22
CA VAL A 11 -2.39 -1.07 5.78
C VAL A 11 -3.42 -0.27 4.98
N ILE A 12 -2.93 0.57 4.07
CA ILE A 12 -3.69 1.17 2.99
C ILE A 12 -3.51 0.32 1.73
N THR A 13 -4.60 0.02 1.02
CA THR A 13 -4.52 -0.60 -0.32
C THR A 13 -4.71 0.45 -1.41
N GLN A 14 -3.65 0.77 -2.15
CA GLN A 14 -3.74 1.61 -3.35
C GLN A 14 -4.12 0.73 -4.55
N GLY A 15 -5.21 1.11 -5.24
CA GLY A 15 -5.81 0.27 -6.28
C GLY A 15 -6.80 -0.77 -5.74
N MET A 16 -7.32 -0.57 -4.54
CA MET A 16 -8.21 -1.51 -3.84
C MET A 16 -9.48 -1.85 -4.63
N THR A 17 -10.03 -0.90 -5.37
CA THR A 17 -11.27 -1.08 -6.12
C THR A 17 -11.10 -1.78 -7.46
N GLY A 18 -9.88 -2.07 -7.86
CA GLY A 18 -9.58 -2.92 -9.01
C GLY A 18 -9.78 -4.41 -8.67
N LYS A 19 -9.96 -5.25 -9.70
CA LYS A 19 -10.21 -6.69 -9.53
C LYS A 19 -9.14 -7.37 -8.67
N THR A 20 -7.87 -7.13 -8.97
CA THR A 20 -6.72 -7.73 -8.26
C THR A 20 -6.60 -7.18 -6.84
N GLY A 21 -6.67 -5.86 -6.68
CA GLY A 21 -6.60 -5.22 -5.35
C GLY A 21 -7.71 -5.66 -4.43
N ALA A 22 -8.95 -5.74 -4.92
CA ALA A 22 -10.09 -6.22 -4.17
C ALA A 22 -9.93 -7.69 -3.72
N TYR A 23 -9.52 -8.56 -4.65
CA TYR A 23 -9.32 -9.97 -4.36
C TYR A 23 -8.25 -10.19 -3.28
N HIS A 24 -7.08 -9.60 -3.45
CA HIS A 24 -5.98 -9.80 -2.51
C HIS A 24 -6.22 -9.13 -1.16
N THR A 25 -6.86 -7.98 -1.11
CA THR A 25 -7.24 -7.35 0.17
C THR A 25 -8.18 -8.25 0.97
N ARG A 26 -9.19 -8.86 0.33
CA ARG A 26 -10.08 -9.81 0.99
C ARG A 26 -9.33 -11.05 1.50
N ALA A 27 -8.47 -11.61 0.66
CA ALA A 27 -7.67 -12.79 1.01
C ALA A 27 -6.70 -12.51 2.17
N CYS A 28 -6.11 -11.32 2.21
CA CYS A 28 -5.22 -10.92 3.29
C CYS A 28 -5.99 -10.66 4.59
N ARG A 29 -7.15 -10.02 4.54
CA ARG A 29 -8.02 -9.84 5.71
C ARG A 29 -8.50 -11.15 6.31
N ALA A 30 -8.77 -12.15 5.48
CA ALA A 30 -9.19 -13.47 5.96
C ALA A 30 -8.05 -14.24 6.64
N TYR A 31 -6.80 -13.85 6.42
CA TYR A 31 -5.66 -14.47 7.08
C TYR A 31 -5.51 -13.96 8.51
N ALA A 32 -5.40 -14.86 9.47
CA ALA A 32 -5.26 -14.57 10.91
C ALA A 32 -6.37 -13.67 11.50
N ASN A 33 -7.53 -13.56 10.83
CA ASN A 33 -8.65 -12.66 11.20
C ASN A 33 -8.17 -11.21 11.42
N ALA A 34 -7.28 -10.73 10.58
CA ALA A 34 -6.57 -9.49 10.81
C ALA A 34 -7.35 -8.27 10.27
N ASP A 35 -7.70 -7.35 11.16
CA ASP A 35 -8.28 -6.03 10.82
C ASP A 35 -7.19 -5.00 10.46
N ASN A 36 -6.11 -5.47 9.85
CA ASN A 36 -4.97 -4.64 9.49
C ASN A 36 -5.22 -3.71 8.29
N PHE A 37 -6.17 -4.05 7.41
CA PHE A 37 -6.51 -3.25 6.24
C PHE A 37 -7.54 -2.19 6.60
N VAL A 38 -7.08 -0.95 6.75
CA VAL A 38 -7.86 0.14 7.35
C VAL A 38 -8.40 1.15 6.35
N ALA A 39 -7.84 1.20 5.14
CA ALA A 39 -8.27 2.12 4.09
C ALA A 39 -7.94 1.60 2.70
N GLY A 40 -8.70 2.04 1.71
CA GLY A 40 -8.34 1.99 0.31
C GLY A 40 -8.12 3.40 -0.24
N VAL A 41 -7.37 3.51 -1.33
CA VAL A 41 -7.18 4.78 -2.05
C VAL A 41 -7.57 4.62 -3.51
N ASN A 42 -8.52 5.43 -3.94
CA ASN A 42 -8.91 5.64 -5.32
C ASN A 42 -9.57 7.01 -5.46
N PRO A 43 -8.94 7.99 -6.13
CA PRO A 43 -9.49 9.33 -6.27
C PRO A 43 -10.90 9.38 -6.89
N ARG A 44 -11.22 8.44 -7.80
CA ARG A 44 -12.52 8.38 -8.48
C ARG A 44 -13.64 7.81 -7.62
N LYS A 45 -13.32 7.15 -6.53
CA LYS A 45 -14.27 6.48 -5.62
C LYS A 45 -14.15 6.94 -4.17
N ALA A 46 -13.51 8.08 -3.96
CA ALA A 46 -13.39 8.68 -2.63
C ALA A 46 -14.78 8.89 -2.01
N GLY A 47 -14.89 8.63 -0.72
CA GLY A 47 -16.15 8.74 0.02
C GLY A 47 -17.05 7.51 -0.05
N THR A 48 -16.65 6.46 -0.76
CA THR A 48 -17.32 5.14 -0.74
C THR A 48 -16.63 4.17 0.21
N ASP A 49 -17.17 2.96 0.33
CA ASP A 49 -16.50 1.88 1.04
C ASP A 49 -16.44 0.60 0.18
N MET A 50 -15.56 -0.30 0.56
CA MET A 50 -15.52 -1.66 0.04
C MET A 50 -15.36 -2.65 1.20
N ASP A 51 -16.38 -3.48 1.37
CA ASP A 51 -16.44 -4.47 2.46
C ASP A 51 -16.22 -3.84 3.86
N GLY A 52 -16.75 -2.62 4.07
CA GLY A 52 -16.60 -1.85 5.29
C GLY A 52 -15.28 -1.09 5.43
N ILE A 53 -14.39 -1.16 4.43
CA ILE A 53 -13.14 -0.38 4.40
C ILE A 53 -13.38 0.92 3.64
N PRO A 54 -13.17 2.09 4.27
CA PRO A 54 -13.38 3.38 3.61
C PRO A 54 -12.37 3.62 2.49
N ILE A 55 -12.83 4.25 1.41
CA ILE A 55 -12.01 4.65 0.26
C ILE A 55 -11.76 6.17 0.32
N PHE A 56 -10.50 6.54 0.34
CA PHE A 56 -10.06 7.93 0.34
C PHE A 56 -9.55 8.36 -1.04
N GLY A 57 -9.46 9.68 -1.24
CA GLY A 57 -8.92 10.26 -2.47
C GLY A 57 -7.40 10.17 -2.54
N THR A 58 -6.74 10.28 -1.40
CA THR A 58 -5.28 10.29 -1.28
C THR A 58 -4.77 9.42 -0.12
N VAL A 59 -3.49 9.04 -0.20
CA VAL A 59 -2.80 8.31 0.88
C VAL A 59 -2.70 9.19 2.14
N ALA A 60 -2.45 10.48 1.98
CA ALA A 60 -2.35 11.41 3.10
C ALA A 60 -3.67 11.50 3.89
N GLU A 61 -4.82 11.63 3.19
CA GLU A 61 -6.15 11.60 3.82
C GLU A 61 -6.38 10.29 4.56
N ALA A 62 -6.09 9.15 3.90
CA ALA A 62 -6.26 7.83 4.49
C ALA A 62 -5.40 7.66 5.75
N LYS A 63 -4.13 8.06 5.69
CA LYS A 63 -3.21 8.02 6.84
C LYS A 63 -3.73 8.87 8.00
N ASN A 64 -4.12 10.11 7.74
CA ASN A 64 -4.61 11.02 8.78
C ASN A 64 -5.88 10.52 9.46
N ALA A 65 -6.78 9.90 8.68
CA ALA A 65 -8.04 9.38 9.21
C ALA A 65 -7.89 8.06 9.97
N THR A 66 -6.91 7.22 9.61
CA THR A 66 -6.83 5.85 10.11
C THR A 66 -5.57 5.53 10.92
N GLY A 67 -4.55 6.39 10.88
CA GLY A 67 -3.26 6.11 11.49
C GLY A 67 -2.46 5.02 10.76
N ALA A 68 -2.71 4.82 9.46
CA ALA A 68 -2.00 3.82 8.66
C ALA A 68 -0.50 4.11 8.61
N ASN A 69 0.30 3.03 8.62
CA ASN A 69 1.77 3.10 8.57
C ASN A 69 2.36 2.29 7.42
N ALA A 70 1.55 1.53 6.70
CA ALA A 70 1.99 0.77 5.54
C ALA A 70 1.02 0.93 4.36
N SER A 71 1.54 0.73 3.14
CA SER A 71 0.73 0.65 1.94
C SER A 71 1.09 -0.58 1.11
N VAL A 72 0.08 -1.18 0.48
CA VAL A 72 0.26 -2.17 -0.59
C VAL A 72 -0.31 -1.62 -1.89
N ILE A 73 0.42 -1.80 -2.99
CA ILE A 73 0.10 -1.20 -4.29
C ILE A 73 -0.24 -2.28 -5.31
N TYR A 74 -1.47 -2.19 -5.84
CA TYR A 74 -1.99 -2.97 -6.98
C TYR A 74 -2.33 -2.07 -8.17
N VAL A 75 -1.87 -0.83 -8.16
CA VAL A 75 -2.07 0.12 -9.26
C VAL A 75 -1.35 -0.40 -10.51
N PRO A 76 -1.97 -0.33 -11.72
CA PRO A 76 -1.33 -0.76 -12.96
C PRO A 76 0.01 -0.05 -13.22
N PRO A 77 0.92 -0.64 -14.03
CA PRO A 77 2.29 -0.15 -14.22
C PRO A 77 2.41 1.34 -14.54
N ALA A 78 1.52 1.87 -15.36
CA ALA A 78 1.55 3.29 -15.76
C ALA A 78 1.32 4.27 -14.59
N GLY A 79 0.64 3.85 -13.54
CA GLY A 79 0.35 4.68 -12.35
C GLY A 79 1.13 4.26 -11.10
N ALA A 80 1.85 3.15 -11.13
CA ALA A 80 2.45 2.56 -9.95
C ALA A 80 3.57 3.43 -9.35
N ALA A 81 4.41 4.04 -10.17
CA ALA A 81 5.46 4.94 -9.69
C ALA A 81 4.88 6.15 -8.94
N ALA A 82 3.80 6.75 -9.47
CA ALA A 82 3.10 7.84 -8.80
C ALA A 82 2.48 7.39 -7.47
N ALA A 83 1.91 6.18 -7.44
CA ALA A 83 1.35 5.60 -6.22
C ALA A 83 2.43 5.35 -5.15
N ILE A 84 3.62 4.89 -5.54
CA ILE A 84 4.77 4.74 -4.62
C ILE A 84 5.16 6.10 -4.04
N LEU A 85 5.33 7.12 -4.89
CA LEU A 85 5.73 8.45 -4.44
C LEU A 85 4.70 9.09 -3.53
N GLU A 86 3.41 8.91 -3.81
CA GLU A 86 2.34 9.40 -2.94
C GLU A 86 2.44 8.82 -1.51
N ALA A 87 2.71 7.51 -1.41
CA ALA A 87 2.88 6.84 -0.12
C ALA A 87 4.17 7.28 0.60
N VAL A 88 5.26 7.50 -0.15
CA VAL A 88 6.53 8.02 0.36
C VAL A 88 6.39 9.45 0.88
N GLU A 89 5.72 10.32 0.13
CA GLU A 89 5.47 11.71 0.51
C GLU A 89 4.53 11.82 1.72
N ALA A 90 3.60 10.88 1.86
CA ALA A 90 2.78 10.73 3.06
C ALA A 90 3.57 10.16 4.25
N GLN A 91 4.86 9.84 4.08
CA GLN A 91 5.75 9.33 5.12
C GLN A 91 5.22 8.05 5.79
N LEU A 92 4.75 7.09 4.99
CA LEU A 92 4.48 5.75 5.47
C LEU A 92 5.81 5.03 5.78
N ASP A 93 5.79 4.14 6.77
CA ASP A 93 6.99 3.39 7.17
C ASP A 93 7.37 2.35 6.11
N LEU A 94 6.37 1.71 5.50
CA LEU A 94 6.54 0.63 4.54
C LEU A 94 5.62 0.81 3.32
N VAL A 95 6.19 0.62 2.14
CA VAL A 95 5.44 0.53 0.88
C VAL A 95 5.77 -0.80 0.21
N VAL A 96 4.75 -1.61 -0.04
CA VAL A 96 4.86 -2.90 -0.72
C VAL A 96 4.26 -2.78 -2.11
N CYS A 97 5.09 -2.78 -3.15
CA CYS A 97 4.62 -2.66 -4.53
C CYS A 97 4.57 -4.02 -5.21
N ILE A 98 3.36 -4.57 -5.35
CA ILE A 98 3.13 -5.86 -6.01
C ILE A 98 3.28 -5.75 -7.52
N THR A 99 2.88 -4.61 -8.08
CA THR A 99 2.87 -4.36 -9.53
C THR A 99 4.18 -4.72 -10.20
N GLU A 100 4.11 -5.52 -11.26
CA GLU A 100 5.22 -5.80 -12.16
C GLU A 100 5.11 -4.97 -13.45
N GLY A 101 6.18 -4.92 -14.24
CA GLY A 101 6.18 -4.23 -15.53
C GLY A 101 6.27 -2.70 -15.43
N ILE A 102 6.68 -2.15 -14.29
CA ILE A 102 6.95 -0.72 -14.18
C ILE A 102 8.21 -0.39 -14.97
N PRO A 103 8.19 0.63 -15.85
CA PRO A 103 9.36 1.03 -16.60
C PRO A 103 10.56 1.35 -15.69
N VAL A 104 11.74 0.89 -16.09
CA VAL A 104 12.98 1.11 -15.31
C VAL A 104 13.22 2.59 -15.03
N LEU A 105 12.97 3.45 -16.03
CA LEU A 105 13.14 4.89 -15.87
C LEU A 105 12.22 5.49 -14.80
N ASP A 106 11.00 4.98 -14.68
CA ASP A 106 10.07 5.43 -13.65
C ASP A 106 10.56 5.02 -12.25
N MET A 107 11.13 3.83 -12.11
CA MET A 107 11.72 3.39 -10.85
C MET A 107 13.00 4.16 -10.50
N LEU A 108 13.80 4.55 -11.48
CA LEU A 108 14.94 5.46 -11.25
C LEU A 108 14.47 6.81 -10.70
N ARG A 109 13.40 7.37 -11.26
CA ARG A 109 12.78 8.62 -10.76
C ARG A 109 12.26 8.46 -9.33
N VAL A 110 11.60 7.34 -9.02
CA VAL A 110 11.16 7.03 -7.65
C VAL A 110 12.33 7.01 -6.69
N LYS A 111 13.40 6.30 -7.01
CA LYS A 111 14.59 6.20 -6.15
C LYS A 111 15.29 7.54 -5.99
N SER A 112 15.38 8.34 -7.06
CA SER A 112 15.93 9.70 -6.99
C SER A 112 15.12 10.58 -6.06
N ARG A 113 13.79 10.58 -6.22
CA ARG A 113 12.90 11.37 -5.39
C ARG A 113 12.94 10.98 -3.92
N MET A 114 13.01 9.68 -3.62
CA MET A 114 13.16 9.21 -2.25
C MET A 114 14.45 9.72 -1.59
N ARG A 115 15.56 9.77 -2.34
CA ARG A 115 16.84 10.34 -1.86
C ARG A 115 16.74 11.84 -1.63
N GLU A 116 16.17 12.59 -2.57
CA GLU A 116 15.95 14.04 -2.46
C GLU A 116 15.15 14.40 -1.22
N LEU A 117 14.12 13.61 -0.91
CA LEU A 117 13.27 13.80 0.27
C LEU A 117 13.94 13.34 1.58
N GLY A 118 15.08 12.65 1.50
CA GLY A 118 15.67 11.99 2.67
C GLY A 118 14.70 10.98 3.30
N SER A 119 13.90 10.31 2.47
CA SER A 119 12.82 9.43 2.93
C SER A 119 13.34 8.26 3.76
N LYS A 120 12.65 7.98 4.86
CA LYS A 120 12.88 6.80 5.70
C LYS A 120 11.95 5.64 5.34
N THR A 121 11.02 5.85 4.41
CA THR A 121 10.11 4.81 3.94
C THR A 121 10.88 3.64 3.33
N LEU A 122 10.58 2.44 3.77
CA LEU A 122 11.10 1.22 3.14
C LEU A 122 10.22 0.87 1.95
N LEU A 123 10.84 0.67 0.79
CA LEU A 123 10.17 0.20 -0.42
C LEU A 123 10.54 -1.26 -0.68
N LEU A 124 9.55 -2.14 -0.61
CA LEU A 124 9.63 -3.52 -1.02
C LEU A 124 8.98 -3.68 -2.40
N GLY A 125 9.71 -4.24 -3.33
CA GLY A 125 9.32 -4.29 -4.75
C GLY A 125 9.93 -3.16 -5.58
N PRO A 126 9.44 -2.90 -6.78
CA PRO A 126 8.27 -3.50 -7.44
C PRO A 126 8.43 -4.99 -7.72
N ASN A 127 7.36 -5.59 -8.30
CA ASN A 127 7.37 -7.01 -8.67
C ASN A 127 7.75 -7.93 -7.50
N CYS A 128 7.02 -7.85 -6.41
CA CYS A 128 7.21 -8.71 -5.24
C CYS A 128 5.89 -9.41 -4.87
N PRO A 129 5.98 -10.56 -4.19
CA PRO A 129 4.79 -11.32 -3.79
C PRO A 129 4.08 -10.79 -2.54
N GLY A 130 4.66 -9.78 -1.86
CA GLY A 130 4.20 -9.29 -0.58
C GLY A 130 5.03 -9.82 0.60
N LEU A 131 4.45 -9.78 1.78
CA LEU A 131 5.04 -10.21 3.05
C LEU A 131 4.05 -11.06 3.85
N ILE A 132 4.59 -11.89 4.72
CA ILE A 132 3.80 -12.60 5.72
C ILE A 132 4.55 -12.68 7.04
N THR A 133 3.85 -12.38 8.13
CA THR A 133 4.25 -12.77 9.48
C THR A 133 3.28 -13.84 9.92
N PRO A 134 3.75 -15.12 10.03
CA PRO A 134 2.87 -16.23 10.33
C PRO A 134 2.01 -15.98 11.57
N GLU A 135 0.74 -16.35 11.49
CA GLU A 135 -0.28 -16.22 12.54
C GLU A 135 -0.66 -14.76 12.89
N GLU A 136 0.06 -13.74 12.38
CA GLU A 136 -0.23 -12.35 12.67
C GLU A 136 -0.92 -11.64 11.51
N MET A 137 -0.28 -11.58 10.33
CA MET A 137 -0.84 -10.94 9.13
C MET A 137 -0.09 -11.27 7.85
N LYS A 138 -0.70 -10.96 6.72
CA LYS A 138 -0.02 -10.90 5.41
C LYS A 138 -0.45 -9.70 4.59
N ILE A 139 0.44 -9.29 3.69
CA ILE A 139 0.22 -8.27 2.66
C ILE A 139 0.43 -8.91 1.29
#